data_5bfb71c1de6bdc8c530b179c904abf90
#
_entry.id   5bfb71c1de6bdc8c530b179c904abf90
#
_cell.length_a   1.000
_cell.length_b   1.000
_cell.length_c   1.000
_cell.angle_alpha   90.00
_cell.angle_beta   90.00
_cell.angle_gamma   90.00
#
_symmetry.space_group_name_H-M   'P 1'
#
loop_
_entity.id
_entity.type
_entity.pdbx_description
1 polymer ?
#
loop_
_entity_poly.entity_id
_entity_poly.type
_entity_poly.pdbx_seq_one_letter_code
_entity_poly.pdbx_strand_id
1 'polypeptide(L)'
;MKISRTPLRISFFGGGSDYPQWYNQHGGQVLGASINKYCYVMLHDGKSWFTYDLPNKSGLGSSSAYTIGLLRVCCDFDNVTLSRLATTWEQDKMNGAVGSQDQFICAVGGYHHLKFSEQGIRDIRLPMDMVRPLESYLMLFDTHQYRMNRDLIPQQLARVNQNEKALNEMVKMVDVAVNCLKSQDYMGFGGLLDVAWQLKKSLADSVSTPVIDDIYKAALSAGAIGGKLLGGGGGGFMVFFVEPERQDDVKKALPDCTNVPFHFENEGSKVIYRD
;
A
#
# COMPACT_ATOMS: atom_id res chain seq x y z
N MET A 1 -25.99 -1.75 17.62
CA MET A 1 -24.74 -2.32 17.03
C MET A 1 -24.42 -1.61 15.72
N LYS A 2 -23.13 -1.33 15.42
CA LYS A 2 -22.70 -0.82 14.10
C LYS A 2 -21.54 -1.67 13.60
N ILE A 3 -21.50 -1.92 12.28
CA ILE A 3 -20.38 -2.63 11.64
C ILE A 3 -19.91 -1.80 10.46
N SER A 4 -18.61 -1.50 10.42
CA SER A 4 -17.95 -0.91 9.26
C SER A 4 -17.17 -1.94 8.47
N ARG A 5 -17.00 -1.64 7.17
CA ARG A 5 -16.12 -2.33 6.24
C ARG A 5 -15.17 -1.31 5.63
N THR A 6 -13.86 -1.52 5.77
CA THR A 6 -12.82 -0.63 5.27
C THR A 6 -11.85 -1.40 4.39
N PRO A 7 -11.62 -1.01 3.13
CA PRO A 7 -10.73 -1.72 2.23
C PRO A 7 -9.27 -1.62 2.68
N LEU A 8 -8.50 -2.67 2.40
CA LEU A 8 -7.04 -2.65 2.42
C LEU A 8 -6.51 -1.97 1.14
N ARG A 9 -5.18 -1.71 1.08
CA ARG A 9 -4.58 -0.99 -0.04
C ARG A 9 -3.27 -1.61 -0.53
N ILE A 10 -2.98 -1.43 -1.81
CA ILE A 10 -1.66 -1.65 -2.42
C ILE A 10 -1.03 -0.28 -2.71
N SER A 11 0.25 -0.09 -2.32
CA SER A 11 1.05 1.08 -2.67
C SER A 11 2.06 0.69 -3.75
N PHE A 12 1.87 1.17 -4.97
CA PHE A 12 2.70 0.81 -6.12
C PHE A 12 4.00 1.60 -6.14
N PHE A 13 3.93 2.93 -6.11
CA PHE A 13 5.09 3.82 -6.24
C PHE A 13 5.09 4.92 -5.20
N GLY A 14 6.28 5.48 -4.93
CA GLY A 14 6.46 6.66 -4.10
C GLY A 14 6.40 6.44 -2.58
N GLY A 15 6.07 5.22 -2.13
CA GLY A 15 6.02 4.94 -0.68
C GLY A 15 7.36 5.20 0.00
N GLY A 16 7.32 5.92 1.12
CA GLY A 16 8.48 6.48 1.80
C GLY A 16 8.58 8.01 1.66
N SER A 17 8.00 8.58 0.58
CA SER A 17 7.89 10.04 0.43
C SER A 17 6.64 10.64 1.07
N ASP A 18 5.78 9.82 1.65
CA ASP A 18 4.52 10.18 2.31
C ASP A 18 4.66 10.43 3.82
N TYR A 19 5.90 10.54 4.33
CA TYR A 19 6.20 10.89 5.72
C TYR A 19 6.37 12.41 5.88
N PRO A 20 5.82 13.04 6.96
CA PRO A 20 5.96 14.47 7.20
C PRO A 20 7.41 14.96 7.22
N GLN A 21 8.33 14.13 7.76
CA GLN A 21 9.76 14.42 7.81
C GLN A 21 10.40 14.63 6.44
N TRP A 22 9.79 14.08 5.40
CA TRP A 22 10.22 14.23 4.01
C TRP A 22 9.38 15.28 3.29
N TYR A 23 8.04 15.06 3.20
CA TYR A 23 7.23 15.87 2.29
C TYR A 23 7.06 17.32 2.69
N ASN A 24 7.25 17.68 3.96
CA ASN A 24 7.20 19.10 4.37
C ASN A 24 8.33 19.93 3.75
N GLN A 25 9.46 19.33 3.38
CA GLN A 25 10.60 20.00 2.79
C GLN A 25 10.71 19.78 1.27
N HIS A 26 10.43 18.57 0.80
CA HIS A 26 10.70 18.15 -0.57
C HIS A 26 9.44 17.91 -1.39
N GLY A 27 8.28 17.90 -0.74
CA GLY A 27 7.08 17.32 -1.35
C GLY A 27 7.15 15.79 -1.42
N GLY A 28 6.00 15.16 -1.64
CA GLY A 28 5.92 13.72 -1.76
C GLY A 28 4.85 13.32 -2.77
N GLN A 29 4.97 12.12 -3.32
CA GLN A 29 3.95 11.55 -4.20
C GLN A 29 3.82 10.06 -3.97
N VAL A 30 2.60 9.54 -4.08
CA VAL A 30 2.32 8.11 -4.02
C VAL A 30 1.28 7.74 -5.07
N LEU A 31 1.47 6.58 -5.70
CA LEU A 31 0.47 5.93 -6.52
C LEU A 31 0.03 4.64 -5.83
N GLY A 32 -1.26 4.55 -5.50
CA GLY A 32 -1.80 3.40 -4.79
C GLY A 32 -3.29 3.21 -5.01
N ALA A 33 -3.78 2.03 -4.64
CA ALA A 33 -5.17 1.65 -4.83
C ALA A 33 -5.72 0.87 -3.65
N SER A 34 -7.01 1.04 -3.37
CA SER A 34 -7.74 0.13 -2.51
C SER A 34 -8.04 -1.18 -3.24
N ILE A 35 -8.12 -2.27 -2.48
CA ILE A 35 -8.46 -3.60 -2.97
C ILE A 35 -9.65 -4.19 -2.23
N ASN A 36 -10.36 -5.15 -2.84
CA ASN A 36 -11.51 -5.86 -2.29
C ASN A 36 -11.12 -6.90 -1.21
N LYS A 37 -10.24 -6.50 -0.32
CA LYS A 37 -9.88 -7.18 0.93
C LYS A 37 -10.06 -6.18 2.04
N TYR A 38 -10.66 -6.57 3.16
CA TYR A 38 -11.21 -5.62 4.09
C TYR A 38 -10.79 -5.87 5.53
N CYS A 39 -10.83 -4.78 6.30
CA CYS A 39 -10.97 -4.79 7.75
C CYS A 39 -12.43 -4.54 8.10
N TYR A 40 -12.96 -5.32 9.02
CA TYR A 40 -14.30 -5.14 9.58
C TYR A 40 -14.16 -4.73 11.05
N VAL A 41 -14.87 -3.68 11.45
CA VAL A 41 -14.93 -3.25 12.84
C VAL A 41 -16.38 -3.20 13.28
N MET A 42 -16.68 -3.92 14.37
CA MET A 42 -17.98 -3.90 15.04
C MET A 42 -17.89 -3.09 16.33
N LEU A 43 -18.87 -2.23 16.56
CA LEU A 43 -19.08 -1.52 17.82
C LEU A 43 -20.44 -1.89 18.39
N HIS A 44 -20.47 -2.40 19.63
CA HIS A 44 -21.68 -2.73 20.36
C HIS A 44 -21.48 -2.49 21.87
N ASP A 45 -22.39 -1.79 22.53
CA ASP A 45 -22.37 -1.48 23.95
C ASP A 45 -20.98 -0.95 24.45
N GLY A 46 -20.41 -0.01 23.69
CA GLY A 46 -19.13 0.62 24.03
C GLY A 46 -17.91 -0.28 23.85
N LYS A 47 -18.07 -1.52 23.35
CA LYS A 47 -16.99 -2.45 23.06
C LYS A 47 -16.80 -2.58 21.56
N SER A 48 -15.54 -2.72 21.12
CA SER A 48 -15.21 -2.94 19.70
C SER A 48 -14.54 -4.30 19.49
N TRP A 49 -14.89 -4.91 18.35
CA TRP A 49 -14.24 -6.12 17.82
C TRP A 49 -13.85 -5.85 16.39
N PHE A 50 -12.84 -6.56 15.89
CA PHE A 50 -12.40 -6.43 14.53
C PHE A 50 -11.90 -7.76 13.95
N THR A 51 -11.97 -7.87 12.62
CA THR A 51 -11.40 -8.97 11.85
C THR A 51 -10.93 -8.46 10.49
N TYR A 52 -10.11 -9.26 9.82
CA TYR A 52 -9.58 -8.96 8.49
C TYR A 52 -9.78 -10.16 7.56
N ASP A 53 -9.94 -9.89 6.26
CA ASP A 53 -9.90 -10.93 5.24
C ASP A 53 -8.49 -11.53 5.05
N LEU A 54 -7.45 -10.79 5.38
CA LEU A 54 -6.03 -11.16 5.24
C LEU A 54 -5.27 -10.92 6.55
N PRO A 55 -4.12 -11.56 6.75
CA PRO A 55 -3.30 -11.32 7.94
C PRO A 55 -2.99 -9.84 8.17
N ASN A 56 -3.12 -9.37 9.39
CA ASN A 56 -2.78 -8.01 9.76
C ASN A 56 -1.26 -7.79 9.78
N LYS A 57 -0.81 -6.52 9.78
CA LYS A 57 0.62 -6.12 9.76
C LYS A 57 1.40 -6.67 8.57
N SER A 58 0.73 -6.95 7.48
CA SER A 58 1.25 -7.63 6.30
C SER A 58 1.62 -6.67 5.15
N GLY A 59 1.63 -5.35 5.40
CA GLY A 59 2.03 -4.36 4.40
C GLY A 59 0.88 -3.82 3.53
N LEU A 60 -0.36 -4.19 3.82
CA LEU A 60 -1.56 -3.81 3.05
C LEU A 60 -2.38 -2.67 3.71
N GLY A 61 -1.79 -1.88 4.60
CA GLY A 61 -2.49 -0.77 5.29
C GLY A 61 -3.48 -1.22 6.36
N SER A 62 -3.34 -2.44 6.89
CA SER A 62 -4.30 -3.03 7.83
C SER A 62 -4.47 -2.24 9.13
N SER A 63 -3.40 -1.60 9.63
CA SER A 63 -3.48 -0.72 10.81
C SER A 63 -4.41 0.46 10.56
N SER A 64 -4.16 1.18 9.46
CA SER A 64 -4.95 2.36 9.09
C SER A 64 -6.37 1.98 8.71
N ALA A 65 -6.58 0.83 8.04
CA ALA A 65 -7.92 0.32 7.77
C ALA A 65 -8.70 0.06 9.06
N TYR A 66 -8.05 -0.47 10.11
CA TYR A 66 -8.67 -0.61 11.43
C TYR A 66 -9.01 0.75 12.06
N THR A 67 -8.07 1.70 12.07
CA THR A 67 -8.30 3.04 12.64
C THR A 67 -9.46 3.74 11.94
N ILE A 68 -9.49 3.71 10.61
CA ILE A 68 -10.59 4.27 9.81
C ILE A 68 -11.92 3.54 10.13
N GLY A 69 -11.91 2.21 10.18
CA GLY A 69 -13.10 1.42 10.49
C GLY A 69 -13.67 1.72 11.87
N LEU A 70 -12.80 1.93 12.87
CA LEU A 70 -13.20 2.32 14.22
C LEU A 70 -13.79 3.74 14.24
N LEU A 71 -13.16 4.70 13.58
CA LEU A 71 -13.71 6.06 13.46
C LEU A 71 -15.05 6.05 12.72
N ARG A 72 -15.20 5.22 11.67
CA ARG A 72 -16.44 5.10 10.90
C ARG A 72 -17.64 4.63 11.73
N VAL A 73 -17.45 3.70 12.69
CA VAL A 73 -18.54 3.27 13.58
C VAL A 73 -18.83 4.26 14.70
N CYS A 74 -17.85 5.10 15.06
CA CYS A 74 -17.99 6.11 16.11
C CYS A 74 -18.53 7.45 15.60
N CYS A 75 -18.18 7.85 14.36
CA CYS A 75 -18.42 9.19 13.82
C CYS A 75 -19.06 9.14 12.43
N ASP A 76 -19.94 10.10 12.16
CA ASP A 76 -20.63 10.25 10.85
C ASP A 76 -19.96 11.36 9.99
N PHE A 77 -18.61 11.32 9.88
CA PHE A 77 -17.85 12.20 9.00
C PHE A 77 -17.71 11.61 7.60
N ASP A 78 -17.44 12.45 6.60
CA ASP A 78 -17.04 12.00 5.27
C ASP A 78 -15.68 11.31 5.31
N ASN A 79 -15.35 10.54 4.24
CA ASN A 79 -14.15 9.73 4.18
C ASN A 79 -12.85 10.54 4.21
N VAL A 80 -12.85 11.76 3.63
CA VAL A 80 -11.67 12.62 3.64
C VAL A 80 -11.40 13.15 5.04
N THR A 81 -12.45 13.58 5.75
CA THR A 81 -12.34 14.02 7.16
C THR A 81 -11.86 12.85 8.05
N LEU A 82 -12.42 11.64 7.88
CA LEU A 82 -11.95 10.46 8.62
C LEU A 82 -10.49 10.15 8.34
N SER A 83 -10.04 10.27 7.09
CA SER A 83 -8.63 10.02 6.75
C SER A 83 -7.69 10.98 7.48
N ARG A 84 -8.04 12.28 7.55
CA ARG A 84 -7.25 13.30 8.27
C ARG A 84 -7.19 13.03 9.76
N LEU A 85 -8.32 12.72 10.38
CA LEU A 85 -8.38 12.36 11.81
C LEU A 85 -7.54 11.12 12.12
N ALA A 86 -7.64 10.08 11.28
CA ALA A 86 -6.84 8.87 11.43
C ALA A 86 -5.35 9.14 11.28
N THR A 87 -4.95 9.96 10.29
CA THR A 87 -3.55 10.33 10.08
C THR A 87 -2.98 11.05 11.29
N THR A 88 -3.67 12.08 11.79
CA THR A 88 -3.24 12.81 12.99
C THR A 88 -3.12 11.87 14.19
N TRP A 89 -4.14 11.05 14.44
CA TRP A 89 -4.15 10.15 15.58
C TRP A 89 -3.04 9.09 15.50
N GLU A 90 -2.79 8.48 14.34
CA GLU A 90 -1.73 7.49 14.15
C GLU A 90 -0.34 8.13 14.25
N GLN A 91 -0.13 9.33 13.71
CA GLN A 91 1.14 10.05 13.79
C GLN A 91 1.45 10.46 15.24
N ASP A 92 0.47 10.94 16.00
CA ASP A 92 0.64 11.25 17.43
C ASP A 92 1.02 9.99 18.24
N LYS A 93 0.33 8.86 18.01
CA LYS A 93 0.58 7.58 18.68
C LYS A 93 1.94 7.00 18.35
N MET A 94 2.46 7.22 17.16
CA MET A 94 3.69 6.61 16.63
C MET A 94 4.85 7.62 16.55
N ASN A 95 4.73 8.78 17.21
CA ASN A 95 5.74 9.86 17.17
C ASN A 95 6.18 10.21 15.74
N GLY A 96 5.21 10.34 14.83
CA GLY A 96 5.46 10.67 13.42
C GLY A 96 6.00 9.54 12.54
N ALA A 97 6.18 8.33 13.08
CA ALA A 97 6.68 7.18 12.31
C ALA A 97 5.58 6.46 11.49
N VAL A 98 4.63 7.24 10.95
CA VAL A 98 3.54 6.77 10.08
C VAL A 98 3.41 7.69 8.89
N GLY A 99 3.36 7.12 7.68
CA GLY A 99 3.07 7.84 6.46
C GLY A 99 1.61 8.29 6.37
N SER A 100 1.30 9.13 5.40
CA SER A 100 -0.03 9.75 5.25
C SER A 100 -0.87 9.15 4.12
N GLN A 101 -0.39 8.10 3.43
CA GLN A 101 -1.08 7.50 2.29
C GLN A 101 -2.16 6.49 2.69
N ASP A 102 -1.86 5.66 3.69
CA ASP A 102 -2.66 4.48 4.04
C ASP A 102 -4.07 4.87 4.50
N GLN A 103 -4.13 5.87 5.39
CA GLN A 103 -5.36 6.39 5.95
C GLN A 103 -6.25 6.97 4.84
N PHE A 104 -5.66 7.70 3.88
CA PHE A 104 -6.42 8.29 2.78
C PHE A 104 -6.98 7.22 1.86
N ILE A 105 -6.13 6.31 1.34
CA ILE A 105 -6.55 5.30 0.37
C ILE A 105 -7.58 4.34 0.97
N CYS A 106 -7.37 3.86 2.22
CA CYS A 106 -8.33 2.98 2.89
C CYS A 106 -9.67 3.67 3.19
N ALA A 107 -9.64 4.97 3.54
CA ALA A 107 -10.86 5.71 3.83
C ALA A 107 -11.68 6.00 2.57
N VAL A 108 -11.02 6.49 1.51
CA VAL A 108 -11.69 7.03 0.32
C VAL A 108 -12.01 5.94 -0.71
N GLY A 109 -11.21 4.89 -0.80
CA GLY A 109 -11.33 3.85 -1.83
C GLY A 109 -10.99 4.37 -3.23
N GLY A 110 -10.64 3.49 -4.15
CA GLY A 110 -10.28 3.83 -5.52
C GLY A 110 -8.78 3.78 -5.79
N TYR A 111 -8.38 4.34 -6.93
CA TYR A 111 -7.00 4.42 -7.38
C TYR A 111 -6.54 5.88 -7.37
N HIS A 112 -5.46 6.18 -6.66
CA HIS A 112 -5.08 7.54 -6.33
C HIS A 112 -3.62 7.84 -6.67
N HIS A 113 -3.39 8.99 -7.30
CA HIS A 113 -2.14 9.71 -7.32
C HIS A 113 -2.21 10.80 -6.25
N LEU A 114 -1.63 10.53 -5.09
CA LEU A 114 -1.59 11.47 -3.97
C LEU A 114 -0.33 12.31 -4.05
N LYS A 115 -0.47 13.62 -3.85
CA LYS A 115 0.65 14.58 -3.68
C LYS A 115 0.61 15.13 -2.27
N PHE A 116 1.75 15.11 -1.60
CA PHE A 116 1.91 15.55 -0.22
C PHE A 116 2.78 16.80 -0.16
N SER A 117 2.40 17.72 0.70
CA SER A 117 3.14 18.94 1.01
C SER A 117 2.79 19.41 2.42
N GLU A 118 3.45 20.46 2.91
CA GLU A 118 3.12 21.12 4.17
C GLU A 118 1.67 21.62 4.21
N GLN A 119 1.08 21.97 3.05
CA GLN A 119 -0.31 22.40 2.91
C GLN A 119 -1.33 21.25 2.98
N GLY A 120 -0.85 20.00 2.99
CA GLY A 120 -1.67 18.80 3.09
C GLY A 120 -1.62 17.89 1.87
N ILE A 121 -2.65 17.06 1.72
CA ILE A 121 -2.78 16.06 0.67
C ILE A 121 -3.63 16.61 -0.48
N ARG A 122 -3.08 16.59 -1.69
CA ARG A 122 -3.83 16.77 -2.94
C ARG A 122 -4.06 15.41 -3.59
N ASP A 123 -5.33 15.06 -3.73
CA ASP A 123 -5.75 13.83 -4.40
C ASP A 123 -6.01 14.06 -5.89
N ILE A 124 -5.48 13.16 -6.71
CA ILE A 124 -5.80 13.02 -8.12
C ILE A 124 -6.31 11.59 -8.29
N ARG A 125 -7.63 11.42 -8.20
CA ARG A 125 -8.28 10.13 -8.39
C ARG A 125 -8.17 9.70 -9.86
N LEU A 126 -7.65 8.52 -10.11
CA LEU A 126 -7.59 7.97 -11.46
C LEU A 126 -8.88 7.20 -11.76
N PRO A 127 -9.46 7.36 -12.98
CA PRO A 127 -10.66 6.64 -13.39
C PRO A 127 -10.46 5.12 -13.35
N MET A 128 -11.45 4.39 -12.85
CA MET A 128 -11.35 2.93 -12.71
C MET A 128 -11.25 2.20 -14.06
N ASP A 129 -11.85 2.72 -15.13
CA ASP A 129 -11.74 2.20 -16.50
C ASP A 129 -10.31 2.28 -17.05
N MET A 130 -9.54 3.31 -16.67
CA MET A 130 -8.12 3.46 -17.02
C MET A 130 -7.24 2.40 -16.33
N VAL A 131 -7.53 2.07 -15.06
CA VAL A 131 -6.65 1.25 -14.22
C VAL A 131 -7.06 -0.21 -14.13
N ARG A 132 -8.34 -0.53 -14.35
CA ARG A 132 -8.87 -1.90 -14.27
C ARG A 132 -8.16 -2.91 -15.18
N PRO A 133 -7.74 -2.58 -16.42
CA PRO A 133 -6.98 -3.51 -17.25
C PRO A 133 -5.66 -3.98 -16.60
N LEU A 134 -5.05 -3.14 -15.73
CA LEU A 134 -3.85 -3.51 -15.00
C LEU A 134 -4.07 -4.74 -14.09
N GLU A 135 -5.29 -4.95 -13.59
CA GLU A 135 -5.60 -6.08 -12.68
C GLU A 135 -5.24 -7.44 -13.28
N SER A 136 -5.40 -7.60 -14.59
CA SER A 136 -5.11 -8.88 -15.27
C SER A 136 -3.62 -9.24 -15.25
N TYR A 137 -2.74 -8.28 -15.02
CA TYR A 137 -1.29 -8.48 -14.93
C TYR A 137 -0.79 -8.59 -13.49
N LEU A 138 -1.61 -8.27 -12.49
CA LEU A 138 -1.16 -8.20 -11.12
C LEU A 138 -1.44 -9.49 -10.37
N MET A 139 -0.43 -10.01 -9.69
CA MET A 139 -0.52 -11.13 -8.77
C MET A 139 -0.10 -10.69 -7.37
N LEU A 140 -0.91 -11.00 -6.37
CA LEU A 140 -0.61 -10.72 -4.97
C LEU A 140 -0.29 -12.03 -4.24
N PHE A 141 0.86 -12.09 -3.58
CA PHE A 141 1.31 -13.27 -2.83
C PHE A 141 1.52 -12.93 -1.36
N ASP A 142 0.93 -13.73 -0.48
CA ASP A 142 1.34 -13.79 0.92
C ASP A 142 2.62 -14.63 1.01
N THR A 143 3.69 -14.02 1.50
CA THR A 143 4.99 -14.68 1.63
C THR A 143 5.09 -15.52 2.89
N HIS A 144 4.10 -15.47 3.79
CA HIS A 144 4.12 -16.04 5.14
C HIS A 144 5.32 -15.59 6.00
N GLN A 145 6.07 -14.61 5.52
CA GLN A 145 7.15 -13.94 6.26
C GLN A 145 6.57 -12.69 6.91
N TYR A 146 6.27 -12.73 8.22
CA TYR A 146 5.69 -11.58 8.90
C TYR A 146 6.76 -10.84 9.69
N ARG A 147 6.71 -9.52 9.57
CA ARG A 147 7.67 -8.62 10.19
C ARG A 147 7.65 -8.73 11.72
N MET A 148 8.81 -9.08 12.30
CA MET A 148 9.04 -9.10 13.74
C MET A 148 9.59 -7.76 14.27
N ASN A 149 10.29 -6.99 13.42
CA ASN A 149 10.99 -5.77 13.84
C ASN A 149 10.07 -4.53 13.73
N ARG A 150 9.83 -3.85 14.86
CA ARG A 150 9.04 -2.62 14.94
C ARG A 150 9.85 -1.37 14.55
N ASP A 151 11.19 -1.46 14.53
CA ASP A 151 12.08 -0.31 14.35
C ASP A 151 12.44 -0.02 12.89
N LEU A 152 11.86 -0.76 11.93
CA LEU A 152 12.16 -0.58 10.50
C LEU A 152 11.84 0.84 9.99
N ILE A 153 10.67 1.35 10.33
CA ILE A 153 10.26 2.70 9.91
C ILE A 153 11.11 3.79 10.60
N PRO A 154 11.30 3.76 11.92
CA PRO A 154 12.23 4.68 12.59
C PRO A 154 13.64 4.67 11.98
N GLN A 155 14.19 3.50 11.63
CA GLN A 155 15.51 3.40 10.97
C GLN A 155 15.53 4.06 9.58
N GLN A 156 14.48 3.87 8.77
CA GLN A 156 14.35 4.52 7.46
C GLN A 156 14.26 6.05 7.61
N LEU A 157 13.47 6.54 8.58
CA LEU A 157 13.32 7.96 8.86
C LEU A 157 14.61 8.60 9.37
N ALA A 158 15.38 7.90 10.20
CA ALA A 158 16.70 8.37 10.66
C ALA A 158 17.70 8.56 9.50
N ARG A 159 17.51 7.86 8.37
CA ARG A 159 18.35 7.93 7.17
C ARG A 159 17.73 8.80 6.06
N VAL A 160 16.66 9.54 6.32
CA VAL A 160 15.90 10.26 5.28
C VAL A 160 16.80 11.21 4.46
N ASN A 161 17.69 11.95 5.12
CA ASN A 161 18.64 12.85 4.44
C ASN A 161 19.72 12.10 3.64
N GLN A 162 20.15 10.91 4.09
CA GLN A 162 21.09 10.06 3.36
C GLN A 162 20.42 9.43 2.12
N ASN A 163 19.13 9.23 2.19
CA ASN A 163 18.29 8.61 1.14
C ASN A 163 17.68 9.65 0.19
N GLU A 164 18.05 10.93 0.28
CA GLU A 164 17.42 12.01 -0.49
C GLU A 164 17.39 11.71 -2.00
N LYS A 165 18.50 11.26 -2.57
CA LYS A 165 18.57 10.91 -3.99
C LYS A 165 17.58 9.79 -4.36
N ALA A 166 17.53 8.71 -3.57
CA ALA A 166 16.66 7.58 -3.82
C ALA A 166 15.16 7.98 -3.67
N LEU A 167 14.83 8.74 -2.64
CA LEU A 167 13.47 9.24 -2.42
C LEU A 167 13.02 10.19 -3.54
N ASN A 168 13.88 11.09 -4.00
CA ASN A 168 13.60 11.96 -5.15
C ASN A 168 13.33 11.16 -6.44
N GLU A 169 14.11 10.12 -6.71
CA GLU A 169 13.84 9.23 -7.85
C GLU A 169 12.52 8.48 -7.68
N MET A 170 12.21 7.96 -6.49
CA MET A 170 10.93 7.31 -6.21
C MET A 170 9.74 8.25 -6.39
N VAL A 171 9.87 9.53 -6.03
CA VAL A 171 8.83 10.55 -6.27
C VAL A 171 8.63 10.79 -7.76
N LYS A 172 9.70 10.94 -8.55
CA LYS A 172 9.60 11.12 -10.02
C LYS A 172 8.97 9.92 -10.73
N MET A 173 9.24 8.70 -10.25
CA MET A 173 8.66 7.47 -10.80
C MET A 173 7.14 7.45 -10.73
N VAL A 174 6.52 8.16 -9.78
CA VAL A 174 5.05 8.24 -9.69
C VAL A 174 4.46 8.89 -10.93
N ASP A 175 5.02 10.01 -11.40
CA ASP A 175 4.55 10.68 -12.63
C ASP A 175 4.78 9.80 -13.88
N VAL A 176 5.91 9.05 -13.93
CA VAL A 176 6.18 8.10 -15.03
C VAL A 176 5.14 6.97 -15.02
N ALA A 177 4.85 6.38 -13.85
CA ALA A 177 3.84 5.33 -13.71
C ALA A 177 2.43 5.80 -14.10
N VAL A 178 2.06 7.02 -13.72
CA VAL A 178 0.79 7.64 -14.15
C VAL A 178 0.74 7.81 -15.68
N ASN A 179 1.85 8.18 -16.32
CA ASN A 179 1.92 8.29 -17.78
C ASN A 179 1.82 6.91 -18.44
N CYS A 180 2.45 5.86 -17.92
CA CYS A 180 2.26 4.48 -18.39
C CYS A 180 0.77 4.08 -18.36
N LEU A 181 0.05 4.39 -17.29
CA LEU A 181 -1.40 4.09 -17.21
C LEU A 181 -2.20 4.87 -18.27
N LYS A 182 -1.91 6.15 -18.44
CA LYS A 182 -2.59 7.01 -19.44
C LYS A 182 -2.36 6.56 -20.88
N SER A 183 -1.15 6.08 -21.19
CA SER A 183 -0.78 5.55 -22.50
C SER A 183 -1.07 4.06 -22.68
N GLN A 184 -1.61 3.40 -21.67
CA GLN A 184 -1.84 1.95 -21.60
C GLN A 184 -0.55 1.12 -21.82
N ASP A 185 0.60 1.69 -21.45
CA ASP A 185 1.89 1.00 -21.41
C ASP A 185 2.01 0.19 -20.10
N TYR A 186 1.26 -0.92 -20.02
CA TYR A 186 1.28 -1.76 -18.83
C TYR A 186 2.62 -2.47 -18.65
N MET A 187 3.32 -2.79 -19.77
CA MET A 187 4.64 -3.42 -19.70
C MET A 187 5.68 -2.48 -19.09
N GLY A 188 5.67 -1.20 -19.50
CA GLY A 188 6.49 -0.15 -18.89
C GLY A 188 6.17 0.03 -17.40
N PHE A 189 4.89 -0.05 -17.00
CA PHE A 189 4.50 -0.02 -15.59
C PHE A 189 5.09 -1.22 -14.81
N GLY A 190 5.05 -2.43 -15.38
CA GLY A 190 5.64 -3.63 -14.80
C GLY A 190 7.15 -3.52 -14.58
N GLY A 191 7.88 -3.08 -15.60
CA GLY A 191 9.33 -2.84 -15.50
C GLY A 191 9.69 -1.75 -14.49
N LEU A 192 8.86 -0.71 -14.39
CA LEU A 192 9.04 0.35 -13.41
C LEU A 192 8.87 -0.16 -11.96
N LEU A 193 8.03 -1.18 -11.72
CA LEU A 193 7.90 -1.79 -10.40
C LEU A 193 9.20 -2.46 -9.93
N ASP A 194 9.98 -3.09 -10.84
CA ASP A 194 11.29 -3.64 -10.49
C ASP A 194 12.25 -2.51 -10.06
N VAL A 195 12.37 -1.45 -10.86
CA VAL A 195 13.22 -0.31 -10.51
C VAL A 195 12.81 0.30 -9.16
N ALA A 196 11.49 0.46 -8.92
CA ALA A 196 10.98 0.96 -7.64
C ALA A 196 11.36 0.04 -6.46
N TRP A 197 11.35 -1.28 -6.66
CA TRP A 197 11.78 -2.24 -5.65
C TRP A 197 13.27 -2.14 -5.34
N GLN A 198 14.13 -2.03 -6.35
CA GLN A 198 15.57 -1.87 -6.14
C GLN A 198 15.88 -0.57 -5.37
N LEU A 199 15.23 0.55 -5.72
CA LEU A 199 15.35 1.81 -4.98
C LEU A 199 14.85 1.67 -3.53
N LYS A 200 13.72 1.01 -3.32
CA LYS A 200 13.19 0.79 -1.97
C LYS A 200 14.14 -0.05 -1.11
N LYS A 201 14.77 -1.09 -1.66
CA LYS A 201 15.77 -1.88 -0.94
C LYS A 201 16.98 -1.05 -0.50
N SER A 202 17.38 -0.05 -1.28
CA SER A 202 18.51 0.80 -0.93
C SER A 202 18.26 1.76 0.24
N LEU A 203 17.01 1.94 0.68
CA LEU A 203 16.67 2.85 1.79
C LEU A 203 17.16 2.34 3.15
N ALA A 204 17.19 1.02 3.36
CA ALA A 204 17.76 0.40 4.56
C ALA A 204 17.94 -1.12 4.34
N ASP A 205 18.97 -1.71 4.94
CA ASP A 205 19.30 -3.13 4.83
C ASP A 205 18.13 -4.05 5.29
N SER A 206 17.30 -3.56 6.19
CA SER A 206 16.17 -4.27 6.78
C SER A 206 14.89 -4.26 5.92
N VAL A 207 14.90 -3.60 4.75
CA VAL A 207 13.73 -3.56 3.84
C VAL A 207 13.48 -4.92 3.20
N SER A 208 14.53 -5.65 2.84
CA SER A 208 14.42 -7.01 2.33
C SER A 208 15.09 -8.01 3.28
N THR A 209 14.82 -9.30 3.08
CA THR A 209 15.50 -10.41 3.73
C THR A 209 15.96 -11.39 2.66
N PRO A 210 16.93 -12.30 2.94
CA PRO A 210 17.33 -13.32 1.98
C PRO A 210 16.14 -14.12 1.43
N VAL A 211 15.18 -14.48 2.28
CA VAL A 211 13.96 -15.21 1.86
C VAL A 211 13.11 -14.37 0.88
N ILE A 212 12.91 -13.10 1.16
CA ILE A 212 12.17 -12.19 0.26
C ILE A 212 12.92 -12.02 -1.07
N ASP A 213 14.24 -11.88 -1.03
CA ASP A 213 15.04 -11.80 -2.26
C ASP A 213 15.00 -13.08 -3.09
N ASP A 214 14.95 -14.26 -2.45
CA ASP A 214 14.83 -15.55 -3.15
C ASP A 214 13.44 -15.72 -3.77
N ILE A 215 12.36 -15.36 -3.06
CA ILE A 215 10.98 -15.30 -3.62
C ILE A 215 10.96 -14.36 -4.83
N TYR A 216 11.56 -13.19 -4.72
CA TYR A 216 11.59 -12.21 -5.81
C TYR A 216 12.31 -12.77 -7.05
N LYS A 217 13.52 -13.35 -6.86
CA LYS A 217 14.30 -13.95 -7.96
C LYS A 217 13.54 -15.12 -8.62
N ALA A 218 12.90 -15.99 -7.82
CA ALA A 218 12.11 -17.09 -8.33
C ALA A 218 10.97 -16.62 -9.22
N ALA A 219 10.23 -15.56 -8.78
CA ALA A 219 9.16 -14.96 -9.57
C ALA A 219 9.67 -14.38 -10.91
N LEU A 220 10.78 -13.62 -10.90
CA LEU A 220 11.37 -13.08 -12.13
C LEU A 220 11.83 -14.21 -13.08
N SER A 221 12.48 -15.25 -12.55
CA SER A 221 12.92 -16.40 -13.35
C SER A 221 11.76 -17.16 -13.99
N ALA A 222 10.57 -17.12 -13.38
CA ALA A 222 9.36 -17.74 -13.88
C ALA A 222 8.55 -16.83 -14.83
N GLY A 223 8.97 -15.59 -15.05
CA GLY A 223 8.36 -14.68 -16.03
C GLY A 223 7.66 -13.46 -15.45
N ALA A 224 7.82 -13.17 -14.17
CA ALA A 224 7.42 -11.86 -13.64
C ALA A 224 8.34 -10.77 -14.25
N ILE A 225 7.75 -9.64 -14.66
CA ILE A 225 8.48 -8.51 -15.25
C ILE A 225 9.03 -7.59 -14.18
N GLY A 226 8.31 -7.49 -13.07
CA GLY A 226 8.70 -6.73 -11.91
C GLY A 226 7.78 -7.00 -10.74
N GLY A 227 8.07 -6.39 -9.62
CA GLY A 227 7.26 -6.55 -8.41
C GLY A 227 7.91 -5.86 -7.23
N LYS A 228 7.26 -5.94 -6.09
CA LYS A 228 7.80 -5.37 -4.84
C LYS A 228 7.16 -5.96 -3.60
N LEU A 229 7.88 -5.90 -2.49
CA LEU A 229 7.31 -6.11 -1.17
C LEU A 229 6.49 -4.88 -0.76
N LEU A 230 5.29 -5.09 -0.27
CA LEU A 230 4.35 -4.06 0.15
C LEU A 230 4.61 -3.60 1.60
N GLY A 231 4.18 -2.38 1.93
CA GLY A 231 4.37 -1.78 3.26
C GLY A 231 5.81 -1.36 3.56
N GLY A 232 6.21 -1.35 4.81
CA GLY A 232 7.51 -0.82 5.27
C GLY A 232 8.72 -1.71 5.00
N GLY A 233 8.56 -2.98 4.62
CA GLY A 233 9.64 -3.93 4.44
C GLY A 233 9.64 -5.08 5.46
N GLY A 234 10.59 -5.99 5.33
CA GLY A 234 10.85 -7.08 6.27
C GLY A 234 9.92 -8.29 6.17
N GLY A 235 8.89 -8.26 5.31
CA GLY A 235 7.94 -9.36 5.08
C GLY A 235 6.50 -8.87 4.88
N GLY A 236 5.61 -9.80 4.60
CA GLY A 236 4.19 -9.57 4.29
C GLY A 236 3.84 -9.97 2.86
N PHE A 237 3.11 -9.14 2.16
CA PHE A 237 2.68 -9.39 0.79
C PHE A 237 3.64 -8.82 -0.25
N MET A 238 3.83 -9.60 -1.31
CA MET A 238 4.48 -9.14 -2.53
C MET A 238 3.45 -9.00 -3.66
N VAL A 239 3.54 -7.92 -4.42
CA VAL A 239 2.83 -7.76 -5.67
C VAL A 239 3.81 -7.95 -6.82
N PHE A 240 3.43 -8.78 -7.81
CA PHE A 240 4.19 -8.99 -9.04
C PHE A 240 3.36 -8.56 -10.25
N PHE A 241 4.03 -8.02 -11.24
CA PHE A 241 3.48 -7.80 -12.56
C PHE A 241 3.89 -8.98 -13.45
N VAL A 242 2.90 -9.71 -13.95
CA VAL A 242 3.07 -10.96 -14.70
C VAL A 242 2.08 -10.98 -15.86
N GLU A 243 2.55 -11.23 -17.06
CA GLU A 243 1.66 -11.45 -18.21
C GLU A 243 0.75 -12.65 -17.93
N PRO A 244 -0.55 -12.59 -18.34
CA PRO A 244 -1.53 -13.63 -18.04
C PRO A 244 -1.04 -15.03 -18.40
N GLU A 245 -0.33 -15.20 -19.52
CA GLU A 245 0.19 -16.47 -20.02
C GLU A 245 1.29 -17.07 -19.13
N ARG A 246 1.95 -16.23 -18.31
CA ARG A 246 3.04 -16.63 -17.41
C ARG A 246 2.63 -16.79 -15.96
N GLN A 247 1.39 -16.45 -15.61
CA GLN A 247 0.94 -16.43 -14.21
C GLN A 247 0.98 -17.83 -13.56
N ASP A 248 0.66 -18.87 -14.30
CA ASP A 248 0.71 -20.24 -13.76
C ASP A 248 2.16 -20.72 -13.52
N ASP A 249 3.12 -20.27 -14.33
CA ASP A 249 4.54 -20.56 -14.10
C ASP A 249 5.03 -19.88 -12.82
N VAL A 250 4.65 -18.62 -12.60
CA VAL A 250 5.00 -17.90 -11.38
C VAL A 250 4.35 -18.54 -10.14
N LYS A 251 3.09 -19.00 -10.21
CA LYS A 251 2.45 -19.73 -9.12
C LYS A 251 3.21 -21.01 -8.77
N LYS A 252 3.63 -21.77 -9.77
CA LYS A 252 4.41 -23.02 -9.58
C LYS A 252 5.80 -22.75 -9.00
N ALA A 253 6.41 -21.62 -9.34
CA ALA A 253 7.73 -21.23 -8.84
C ALA A 253 7.72 -20.74 -7.38
N LEU A 254 6.55 -20.42 -6.84
CA LEU A 254 6.35 -19.89 -5.47
C LEU A 254 5.45 -20.82 -4.63
N PRO A 255 5.82 -22.10 -4.43
CA PRO A 255 4.97 -23.09 -3.77
C PRO A 255 4.71 -22.78 -2.29
N ASP A 256 5.64 -22.08 -1.64
CA ASP A 256 5.56 -21.71 -0.22
C ASP A 256 4.83 -20.37 0.01
N CYS A 257 4.36 -19.72 -1.06
CA CYS A 257 3.58 -18.47 -1.00
C CYS A 257 2.12 -18.73 -1.39
N THR A 258 1.19 -18.02 -0.75
CA THR A 258 -0.21 -18.11 -1.14
C THR A 258 -0.58 -17.01 -2.12
N ASN A 259 -0.99 -17.37 -3.35
CA ASN A 259 -1.57 -16.42 -4.29
C ASN A 259 -2.97 -15.98 -3.82
N VAL A 260 -3.16 -14.68 -3.65
CA VAL A 260 -4.42 -14.08 -3.19
C VAL A 260 -5.08 -13.30 -4.32
N PRO A 261 -6.20 -13.80 -4.87
CA PRO A 261 -6.96 -13.06 -5.87
C PRO A 261 -7.51 -11.76 -5.28
N PHE A 262 -7.43 -10.66 -6.03
CA PHE A 262 -7.99 -9.38 -5.65
C PHE A 262 -8.47 -8.58 -6.87
N HIS A 263 -9.28 -7.56 -6.60
CA HIS A 263 -9.68 -6.52 -7.55
C HIS A 263 -9.50 -5.15 -6.90
N PHE A 264 -9.35 -4.11 -7.70
CA PHE A 264 -9.40 -2.75 -7.19
C PHE A 264 -10.79 -2.43 -6.65
N GLU A 265 -10.82 -1.80 -5.47
CA GLU A 265 -12.05 -1.41 -4.81
C GLU A 265 -12.29 0.08 -4.97
N ASN A 266 -13.43 0.45 -5.52
CA ASN A 266 -13.77 1.85 -5.78
C ASN A 266 -14.42 2.54 -4.56
N GLU A 267 -15.01 1.75 -3.65
CA GLU A 267 -15.65 2.26 -2.45
C GLU A 267 -14.68 2.29 -1.26
N GLY A 268 -14.71 3.38 -0.51
CA GLY A 268 -13.96 3.50 0.73
C GLY A 268 -14.67 2.87 1.93
N SER A 269 -14.27 3.34 3.10
CA SER A 269 -14.85 2.90 4.37
C SER A 269 -16.34 3.26 4.47
N LYS A 270 -17.16 2.29 4.84
CA LYS A 270 -18.60 2.50 5.02
C LYS A 270 -19.17 1.65 6.17
N VAL A 271 -20.28 2.12 6.74
CA VAL A 271 -21.10 1.31 7.64
C VAL A 271 -21.89 0.35 6.77
N ILE A 272 -21.79 -0.95 7.06
CA ILE A 272 -22.52 -2.02 6.35
C ILE A 272 -23.67 -2.59 7.16
N TYR A 273 -23.72 -2.30 8.46
CA TYR A 273 -24.80 -2.65 9.35
C TYR A 273 -25.00 -1.59 10.45
N ARG A 274 -26.25 -1.23 10.73
CA ARG A 274 -26.68 -0.37 11.86
C ARG A 274 -28.07 -0.84 12.31
N ASP A 275 -28.23 -1.21 13.59
CA ASP A 275 -29.52 -1.42 14.27
C ASP A 275 -29.94 -0.18 15.07
#